data_8da677f79c348962010c01805ce9f3e5
#
_entry.id   8da677f79c348962010c01805ce9f3e5
#
_cell.length_a   1.000
_cell.length_b   1.000
_cell.length_c   1.000
_cell.angle_alpha   90.00
_cell.angle_beta   90.00
_cell.angle_gamma   90.00
#
_symmetry.space_group_name_H-M   'P 1'
#
loop_
_entity.id
_entity.type
_entity.pdbx_description
1 polymer ?
#
loop_
_entity_poly.entity_id
_entity_poly.type
_entity_poly.pdbx_seq_one_letter_code
_entity_poly.pdbx_strand_id
1 'polypeptide(L)'
;LDFNEKYSGYLNEFNRALSSFCDNLNCKPEILCESLKYSLALGGKRIRPVLMLAVGDLLGVDRSKLINFALAVELIHTYSLIHDDLPSMDDDDYRRGKASNHKVFGEGNAILAGDGLLNTAYSILFKECRKGAEYVSASEFICDCAGIYGMIAGQSADLLHENDSIHNENTLNFIYENKTGKLITAPVVVPSIICGGRCFSELKAFGRDLGYLFQVTDDILDVEGSFDDLGKSIGKDIKEGKYTSVELYGLDGSKLRADVVAERCKTILEGIDGDREFLIMFVNYVRNRKK
;
A
#
# COMPACT_ATOMS: atom_id res chain seq x y z
N LEU A 1 24.67 4.00 6.71
CA LEU A 1 23.98 4.38 5.47
C LEU A 1 22.84 5.33 5.82
N ASP A 2 22.67 6.40 5.03
CA ASP A 2 21.53 7.30 5.21
C ASP A 2 20.23 6.62 4.79
N PHE A 3 19.08 7.29 5.08
CA PHE A 3 17.76 6.78 4.73
C PHE A 3 17.61 6.52 3.23
N ASN A 4 18.07 7.43 2.38
CA ASN A 4 17.90 7.35 0.93
C ASN A 4 18.73 6.20 0.34
N GLU A 5 19.94 5.98 0.85
CA GLU A 5 20.79 4.87 0.44
C GLU A 5 20.16 3.52 0.80
N LYS A 6 19.69 3.34 2.06
CA LYS A 6 18.99 2.12 2.50
C LYS A 6 17.69 1.90 1.69
N TYR A 7 16.88 2.97 1.53
CA TYR A 7 15.64 2.92 0.74
C TYR A 7 15.89 2.50 -0.70
N SER A 8 16.88 3.14 -1.35
CA SER A 8 17.25 2.83 -2.73
C SER A 8 17.76 1.39 -2.88
N GLY A 9 18.44 0.85 -1.88
CA GLY A 9 18.88 -0.54 -1.86
C GLY A 9 17.69 -1.51 -1.96
N TYR A 10 16.68 -1.36 -1.08
CA TYR A 10 15.46 -2.17 -1.09
C TYR A 10 14.66 -1.97 -2.38
N LEU A 11 14.50 -0.72 -2.79
CA LEU A 11 13.77 -0.36 -4.01
C LEU A 11 14.39 -1.01 -5.26
N ASN A 12 15.71 -0.94 -5.40
CA ASN A 12 16.42 -1.52 -6.55
C ASN A 12 16.33 -3.05 -6.56
N GLU A 13 16.39 -3.70 -5.40
CA GLU A 13 16.23 -5.14 -5.30
C GLU A 13 14.82 -5.56 -5.74
N PHE A 14 13.79 -4.90 -5.22
CA PHE A 14 12.41 -5.16 -5.64
C PHE A 14 12.18 -4.87 -7.12
N ASN A 15 12.66 -3.73 -7.64
CA ASN A 15 12.48 -3.37 -9.04
C ASN A 15 13.14 -4.36 -9.99
N ARG A 16 14.25 -4.98 -9.63
CA ARG A 16 14.84 -6.09 -10.40
C ARG A 16 13.91 -7.30 -10.48
N ALA A 17 13.29 -7.67 -9.35
CA ALA A 17 12.33 -8.76 -9.31
C ALA A 17 11.06 -8.44 -10.13
N LEU A 18 10.55 -7.22 -10.02
CA LEU A 18 9.40 -6.74 -10.80
C LEU A 18 9.71 -6.71 -12.31
N SER A 19 10.89 -6.21 -12.70
CA SER A 19 11.32 -6.22 -14.11
C SER A 19 11.39 -7.63 -14.65
N SER A 20 12.04 -8.54 -13.95
CA SER A 20 12.11 -9.95 -14.31
C SER A 20 10.72 -10.58 -14.44
N PHE A 21 9.79 -10.25 -13.54
CA PHE A 21 8.39 -10.69 -13.65
C PHE A 21 7.74 -10.17 -14.93
N CYS A 22 7.85 -8.87 -15.22
CA CYS A 22 7.29 -8.25 -16.43
C CYS A 22 7.89 -8.82 -17.71
N ASP A 23 9.20 -9.07 -17.75
CA ASP A 23 9.89 -9.64 -18.91
C ASP A 23 9.41 -11.07 -19.24
N ASN A 24 9.10 -11.84 -18.20
CA ASN A 24 8.57 -13.20 -18.32
C ASN A 24 7.03 -13.26 -18.49
N LEU A 25 6.33 -12.13 -18.34
CA LEU A 25 4.88 -12.07 -18.49
C LEU A 25 4.54 -12.15 -19.99
N ASN A 26 3.99 -13.29 -20.39
CA ASN A 26 3.57 -13.55 -21.77
C ASN A 26 2.15 -14.11 -21.76
N CYS A 27 1.16 -13.26 -22.00
CA CYS A 27 -0.25 -13.62 -22.05
C CYS A 27 -0.89 -13.20 -23.39
N LYS A 28 -2.03 -13.78 -23.70
CA LYS A 28 -2.82 -13.46 -24.89
C LYS A 28 -4.25 -13.11 -24.44
N PRO A 29 -4.89 -12.16 -25.12
CA PRO A 29 -4.38 -11.33 -26.22
C PRO A 29 -3.28 -10.35 -25.76
N GLU A 30 -2.44 -9.86 -26.69
CA GLU A 30 -1.31 -8.98 -26.39
C GLU A 30 -1.73 -7.72 -25.63
N ILE A 31 -2.85 -7.09 -25.99
CA ILE A 31 -3.38 -5.90 -25.35
C ILE A 31 -3.58 -6.10 -23.83
N LEU A 32 -3.98 -7.29 -23.36
CA LEU A 32 -4.08 -7.59 -21.94
C LEU A 32 -2.70 -7.55 -21.29
N CYS A 33 -1.71 -8.19 -21.91
CA CYS A 33 -0.35 -8.22 -21.39
C CYS A 33 0.28 -6.82 -21.33
N GLU A 34 0.05 -6.00 -22.36
CA GLU A 34 0.51 -4.61 -22.41
C GLU A 34 -0.15 -3.76 -21.33
N SER A 35 -1.45 -3.93 -21.11
CA SER A 35 -2.22 -3.22 -20.06
C SER A 35 -1.71 -3.54 -18.65
N LEU A 36 -1.43 -4.82 -18.34
CA LEU A 36 -0.81 -5.24 -17.09
C LEU A 36 0.57 -4.58 -16.88
N LYS A 37 1.45 -4.71 -17.90
CA LYS A 37 2.81 -4.16 -17.86
C LYS A 37 2.81 -2.64 -17.74
N TYR A 38 1.90 -1.96 -18.43
CA TYR A 38 1.76 -0.51 -18.39
C TYR A 38 1.60 -0.02 -16.95
N SER A 39 0.62 -0.52 -16.22
CA SER A 39 0.36 -0.07 -14.85
C SER A 39 1.49 -0.43 -13.89
N LEU A 40 2.11 -1.60 -14.04
CA LEU A 40 3.27 -1.99 -13.24
C LEU A 40 4.50 -1.10 -13.51
N ALA A 41 4.67 -0.62 -14.74
CA ALA A 41 5.78 0.24 -15.17
C ALA A 41 5.58 1.73 -14.85
N LEU A 42 4.40 2.17 -14.36
CA LEU A 42 4.15 3.58 -14.00
C LEU A 42 5.07 4.10 -12.87
N GLY A 43 5.89 3.24 -12.29
CA GLY A 43 6.79 3.59 -11.20
C GLY A 43 6.08 3.66 -9.85
N GLY A 44 6.57 4.52 -8.96
CA GLY A 44 6.04 4.74 -7.63
C GLY A 44 7.05 4.45 -6.53
N LYS A 45 6.70 4.81 -5.31
CA LYS A 45 7.59 4.68 -4.13
C LYS A 45 7.81 3.22 -3.70
N ARG A 46 6.97 2.28 -4.15
CA ARG A 46 7.06 0.85 -3.78
C ARG A 46 7.17 0.64 -2.26
N ILE A 47 6.41 1.41 -1.49
CA ILE A 47 6.45 1.43 -0.02
C ILE A 47 6.24 0.04 0.57
N ARG A 48 5.26 -0.70 0.06
CA ARG A 48 4.89 -2.04 0.57
C ARG A 48 6.03 -3.05 0.40
N PRO A 49 6.64 -3.22 -0.78
CA PRO A 49 7.84 -4.04 -0.95
C PRO A 49 9.02 -3.61 -0.09
N VAL A 50 9.31 -2.30 -0.03
CA VAL A 50 10.41 -1.77 0.79
C VAL A 50 10.21 -2.10 2.27
N LEU A 51 8.98 -1.92 2.80
CA LEU A 51 8.65 -2.28 4.18
C LEU A 51 8.86 -3.78 4.43
N MET A 52 8.40 -4.65 3.52
CA MET A 52 8.56 -6.10 3.69
C MET A 52 10.03 -6.51 3.80
N LEU A 53 10.88 -5.98 2.91
CA LEU A 53 12.30 -6.29 2.93
C LEU A 53 13.01 -5.71 4.16
N ALA A 54 12.66 -4.49 4.57
CA ALA A 54 13.23 -3.84 5.73
C ALA A 54 12.85 -4.54 7.05
N VAL A 55 11.59 -4.96 7.20
CA VAL A 55 11.18 -5.77 8.36
C VAL A 55 11.81 -7.16 8.30
N GLY A 56 12.00 -7.72 7.11
CA GLY A 56 12.79 -8.94 6.92
C GLY A 56 14.18 -8.82 7.49
N ASP A 57 14.89 -7.74 7.19
CA ASP A 57 16.23 -7.48 7.73
C ASP A 57 16.21 -7.32 9.26
N LEU A 58 15.26 -6.54 9.81
CA LEU A 58 15.08 -6.39 11.26
C LEU A 58 14.94 -7.74 11.95
N LEU A 59 14.22 -8.68 11.33
CA LEU A 59 13.99 -10.01 11.87
C LEU A 59 15.04 -11.05 11.47
N GLY A 60 16.02 -10.69 10.62
CA GLY A 60 17.05 -11.62 10.11
C GLY A 60 16.46 -12.66 9.14
N VAL A 61 15.38 -12.34 8.45
CA VAL A 61 14.77 -13.20 7.42
C VAL A 61 15.48 -12.98 6.09
N ASP A 62 15.90 -14.04 5.44
CA ASP A 62 16.47 -13.97 4.09
C ASP A 62 15.45 -13.36 3.12
N ARG A 63 15.83 -12.28 2.44
CA ARG A 63 14.99 -11.56 1.49
C ARG A 63 14.47 -12.42 0.33
N SER A 64 15.22 -13.47 -0.05
CA SER A 64 14.77 -14.43 -1.06
C SER A 64 13.48 -15.16 -0.68
N LYS A 65 13.18 -15.27 0.62
CA LYS A 65 11.91 -15.82 1.13
C LYS A 65 10.75 -14.84 1.05
N LEU A 66 11.03 -13.55 0.93
CA LEU A 66 10.06 -12.47 1.01
C LEU A 66 9.72 -11.86 -0.36
N ILE A 67 10.62 -11.93 -1.32
CA ILE A 67 10.52 -11.20 -2.58
C ILE A 67 9.25 -11.54 -3.38
N ASN A 68 8.81 -12.79 -3.37
CA ASN A 68 7.58 -13.21 -4.05
C ASN A 68 6.32 -12.71 -3.32
N PHE A 69 6.34 -12.64 -1.99
CA PHE A 69 5.26 -12.00 -1.22
C PHE A 69 5.21 -10.49 -1.49
N ALA A 70 6.37 -9.84 -1.55
CA ALA A 70 6.46 -8.43 -1.89
C ALA A 70 5.91 -8.15 -3.30
N LEU A 71 6.22 -9.02 -4.26
CA LEU A 71 5.66 -8.95 -5.62
C LEU A 71 4.14 -9.14 -5.60
N ALA A 72 3.61 -10.15 -4.92
CA ALA A 72 2.18 -10.40 -4.82
C ALA A 72 1.43 -9.19 -4.20
N VAL A 73 1.95 -8.61 -3.11
CA VAL A 73 1.36 -7.43 -2.47
C VAL A 73 1.37 -6.21 -3.40
N GLU A 74 2.43 -6.02 -4.19
CA GLU A 74 2.49 -4.92 -5.16
C GLU A 74 1.57 -5.13 -6.37
N LEU A 75 1.37 -6.38 -6.82
CA LEU A 75 0.35 -6.70 -7.84
C LEU A 75 -1.06 -6.41 -7.30
N ILE A 76 -1.35 -6.81 -6.06
CA ILE A 76 -2.61 -6.49 -5.36
C ILE A 76 -2.81 -4.98 -5.25
N HIS A 77 -1.78 -4.23 -4.87
CA HIS A 77 -1.87 -2.77 -4.82
C HIS A 77 -2.08 -2.17 -6.22
N THR A 78 -1.44 -2.70 -7.25
CA THR A 78 -1.55 -2.16 -8.61
C THR A 78 -2.94 -2.41 -9.20
N TYR A 79 -3.53 -3.60 -8.97
CA TYR A 79 -4.90 -3.84 -9.43
C TYR A 79 -5.90 -2.87 -8.78
N SER A 80 -5.75 -2.61 -7.47
CA SER A 80 -6.67 -1.70 -6.79
C SER A 80 -6.60 -0.30 -7.39
N LEU A 81 -5.40 0.19 -7.72
CA LEU A 81 -5.25 1.49 -8.39
C LEU A 81 -5.87 1.52 -9.79
N ILE A 82 -5.77 0.41 -10.56
CA ILE A 82 -6.41 0.35 -11.89
C ILE A 82 -7.92 0.44 -11.76
N HIS A 83 -8.50 -0.27 -10.78
CA HIS A 83 -9.94 -0.27 -10.57
C HIS A 83 -10.44 1.04 -9.94
N ASP A 84 -9.66 1.62 -9.01
CA ASP A 84 -10.00 2.93 -8.42
C ASP A 84 -10.06 4.03 -9.49
N ASP A 85 -9.21 4.00 -10.51
CA ASP A 85 -9.20 5.00 -11.59
C ASP A 85 -10.39 4.91 -12.55
N LEU A 86 -11.20 3.84 -12.54
CA LEU A 86 -12.31 3.64 -13.47
C LEU A 86 -13.40 4.72 -13.30
N PRO A 87 -14.17 5.03 -14.38
CA PRO A 87 -15.28 6.00 -14.32
C PRO A 87 -16.39 5.68 -13.32
N SER A 88 -16.53 4.41 -12.92
CA SER A 88 -17.48 3.96 -11.90
C SER A 88 -16.94 4.04 -10.47
N MET A 89 -15.72 4.53 -10.31
CA MET A 89 -15.00 4.69 -9.05
C MET A 89 -14.56 6.16 -8.90
N ASP A 90 -13.25 6.43 -8.86
CA ASP A 90 -12.72 7.79 -8.68
C ASP A 90 -12.68 8.63 -9.98
N ASP A 91 -12.94 8.02 -11.15
CA ASP A 91 -12.90 8.63 -12.50
C ASP A 91 -11.63 9.44 -12.77
N ASP A 92 -10.49 8.86 -12.44
CA ASP A 92 -9.18 9.51 -12.58
C ASP A 92 -8.60 9.34 -13.99
N ASP A 93 -8.40 10.45 -14.70
CA ASP A 93 -7.79 10.45 -16.04
C ASP A 93 -6.27 10.19 -16.00
N TYR A 94 -5.62 10.50 -14.86
CA TYR A 94 -4.18 10.44 -14.72
C TYR A 94 -3.75 9.72 -13.45
N ARG A 95 -2.72 8.88 -13.56
CA ARG A 95 -2.06 8.22 -12.43
C ARG A 95 -0.54 8.42 -12.53
N ARG A 96 0.08 9.01 -11.50
CA ARG A 96 1.53 9.26 -11.45
C ARG A 96 2.03 10.06 -12.66
N GLY A 97 1.25 11.05 -13.11
CA GLY A 97 1.58 11.93 -14.24
C GLY A 97 1.44 11.30 -15.62
N LYS A 98 0.88 10.09 -15.74
CA LYS A 98 0.54 9.44 -17.00
C LYS A 98 -0.95 9.12 -17.05
N ALA A 99 -1.50 8.93 -18.25
CA ALA A 99 -2.88 8.53 -18.42
C ALA A 99 -3.18 7.24 -17.63
N SER A 100 -4.34 7.17 -16.99
CA SER A 100 -4.80 5.97 -16.29
C SER A 100 -5.02 4.81 -17.26
N ASN A 101 -5.05 3.58 -16.74
CA ASN A 101 -5.13 2.38 -17.56
C ASN A 101 -6.35 2.39 -18.50
N HIS A 102 -7.53 2.77 -17.98
CA HIS A 102 -8.77 2.80 -18.77
C HIS A 102 -8.74 3.85 -19.90
N LYS A 103 -7.98 4.93 -19.74
CA LYS A 103 -7.81 5.94 -20.81
C LYS A 103 -6.92 5.44 -21.94
N VAL A 104 -5.97 4.54 -21.64
CA VAL A 104 -5.04 3.98 -22.65
C VAL A 104 -5.63 2.76 -23.36
N PHE A 105 -6.26 1.84 -22.60
CA PHE A 105 -6.67 0.52 -23.08
C PHE A 105 -8.19 0.32 -23.13
N GLY A 106 -8.97 1.31 -22.67
CA GLY A 106 -10.41 1.23 -22.50
C GLY A 106 -10.83 0.53 -21.20
N GLU A 107 -12.05 0.84 -20.73
CA GLU A 107 -12.57 0.39 -19.44
C GLU A 107 -12.58 -1.14 -19.31
N GLY A 108 -13.07 -1.87 -20.32
CA GLY A 108 -13.13 -3.33 -20.28
C GLY A 108 -11.76 -3.98 -20.12
N ASN A 109 -10.73 -3.49 -20.83
CA ASN A 109 -9.37 -4.00 -20.66
C ASN A 109 -8.75 -3.61 -19.32
N ALA A 110 -9.08 -2.43 -18.78
CA ALA A 110 -8.65 -2.01 -17.45
C ALA A 110 -9.23 -2.92 -16.35
N ILE A 111 -10.53 -3.25 -16.43
CA ILE A 111 -11.16 -4.21 -15.51
C ILE A 111 -10.42 -5.55 -15.57
N LEU A 112 -10.24 -6.09 -16.78
CA LEU A 112 -9.57 -7.39 -16.97
C LEU A 112 -8.08 -7.34 -16.55
N ALA A 113 -7.42 -6.20 -16.71
CA ALA A 113 -6.05 -6.03 -16.25
C ALA A 113 -5.98 -6.07 -14.71
N GLY A 114 -6.89 -5.41 -14.01
CA GLY A 114 -7.00 -5.50 -12.56
C GLY A 114 -7.25 -6.93 -12.09
N ASP A 115 -8.25 -7.61 -12.67
CA ASP A 115 -8.55 -9.02 -12.38
C ASP A 115 -7.33 -9.92 -12.65
N GLY A 116 -6.63 -9.68 -13.75
CA GLY A 116 -5.43 -10.43 -14.13
C GLY A 116 -4.30 -10.27 -13.12
N LEU A 117 -4.05 -9.05 -12.62
CA LEU A 117 -3.05 -8.80 -11.58
C LEU A 117 -3.42 -9.46 -10.26
N LEU A 118 -4.67 -9.35 -9.82
CA LEU A 118 -5.16 -9.97 -8.60
C LEU A 118 -5.04 -11.50 -8.66
N ASN A 119 -5.50 -12.11 -9.75
CA ASN A 119 -5.41 -13.56 -9.97
C ASN A 119 -3.94 -14.02 -10.02
N THR A 120 -3.07 -13.24 -10.68
CA THR A 120 -1.63 -13.55 -10.75
C THR A 120 -0.97 -13.46 -9.38
N ALA A 121 -1.34 -12.48 -8.54
CA ALA A 121 -0.87 -12.39 -7.17
C ALA A 121 -1.21 -13.66 -6.37
N TYR A 122 -2.45 -14.11 -6.43
CA TYR A 122 -2.85 -15.36 -5.78
C TYR A 122 -2.12 -16.58 -6.34
N SER A 123 -1.87 -16.64 -7.65
CA SER A 123 -1.07 -17.71 -8.25
C SER A 123 0.37 -17.74 -7.71
N ILE A 124 0.97 -16.57 -7.45
CA ILE A 124 2.29 -16.48 -6.80
C ILE A 124 2.18 -17.00 -5.35
N LEU A 125 1.20 -16.53 -4.57
CA LEU A 125 1.00 -16.98 -3.18
C LEU A 125 0.77 -18.50 -3.09
N PHE A 126 -0.04 -19.10 -3.97
CA PHE A 126 -0.22 -20.55 -4.02
C PHE A 126 1.06 -21.33 -4.31
N LYS A 127 1.95 -20.78 -5.14
CA LYS A 127 3.27 -21.38 -5.36
C LYS A 127 4.13 -21.33 -4.09
N GLU A 128 4.09 -20.22 -3.37
CA GLU A 128 4.81 -20.06 -2.09
C GLU A 128 4.29 -21.02 -1.03
N CYS A 129 2.99 -21.30 -0.94
CA CYS A 129 2.39 -22.25 0.01
C CYS A 129 3.02 -23.65 0.00
N ARG A 130 3.65 -24.04 -1.13
CA ARG A 130 4.34 -25.34 -1.24
C ARG A 130 5.63 -25.43 -0.40
N LYS A 131 6.11 -24.32 0.16
CA LYS A 131 7.38 -24.26 0.89
C LYS A 131 7.24 -24.57 2.38
N GLY A 132 6.03 -24.49 2.94
CA GLY A 132 5.78 -24.82 4.35
C GLY A 132 4.53 -24.15 4.92
N ALA A 133 4.20 -24.51 6.16
CA ALA A 133 3.00 -24.01 6.84
C ALA A 133 3.06 -22.50 7.09
N GLU A 134 4.23 -21.95 7.40
CA GLU A 134 4.44 -20.52 7.57
C GLU A 134 4.18 -19.73 6.28
N TYR A 135 4.44 -20.32 5.11
CA TYR A 135 4.13 -19.70 3.82
C TYR A 135 2.62 -19.75 3.52
N VAL A 136 1.92 -20.79 3.98
CA VAL A 136 0.45 -20.83 3.92
C VAL A 136 -0.13 -19.72 4.77
N SER A 137 0.28 -19.61 6.04
CA SER A 137 -0.20 -18.57 6.96
C SER A 137 0.11 -17.16 6.49
N ALA A 138 1.28 -16.94 5.90
CA ALA A 138 1.66 -15.65 5.30
C ALA A 138 0.77 -15.31 4.09
N SER A 139 0.46 -16.29 3.25
CA SER A 139 -0.44 -16.12 2.10
C SER A 139 -1.87 -15.82 2.54
N GLU A 140 -2.41 -16.57 3.52
CA GLU A 140 -3.73 -16.34 4.11
C GLU A 140 -3.81 -14.91 4.68
N PHE A 141 -2.80 -14.47 5.43
CA PHE A 141 -2.78 -13.13 5.99
C PHE A 141 -2.83 -12.03 4.93
N ILE A 142 -2.11 -12.19 3.81
CA ILE A 142 -2.18 -11.26 2.67
C ILE A 142 -3.58 -11.27 2.05
N CYS A 143 -4.18 -12.46 1.84
CA CYS A 143 -5.52 -12.59 1.28
C CYS A 143 -6.58 -11.90 2.15
N ASP A 144 -6.51 -12.07 3.48
CA ASP A 144 -7.41 -11.40 4.42
C ASP A 144 -7.25 -9.87 4.38
N CYS A 145 -5.99 -9.38 4.33
CA CYS A 145 -5.70 -7.95 4.23
C CYS A 145 -6.20 -7.34 2.91
N ALA A 146 -6.18 -8.09 1.82
CA ALA A 146 -6.63 -7.62 0.50
C ALA A 146 -8.13 -7.78 0.28
N GLY A 147 -8.76 -8.75 0.96
CA GLY A 147 -10.11 -9.22 0.71
C GLY A 147 -11.24 -8.41 1.34
N ILE A 148 -12.39 -9.10 1.48
CA ILE A 148 -13.64 -8.53 2.04
C ILE A 148 -13.57 -8.19 3.53
N TYR A 149 -12.53 -8.62 4.24
CA TYR A 149 -12.23 -8.26 5.63
C TYR A 149 -11.07 -7.25 5.74
N GLY A 150 -10.68 -6.66 4.61
CA GLY A 150 -9.58 -5.72 4.48
C GLY A 150 -9.85 -4.65 3.42
N MET A 151 -8.94 -4.52 2.45
CA MET A 151 -8.93 -3.42 1.47
C MET A 151 -10.25 -3.29 0.70
N ILE A 152 -10.87 -4.38 0.24
CA ILE A 152 -12.14 -4.33 -0.48
C ILE A 152 -13.27 -3.78 0.40
N ALA A 153 -13.34 -4.21 1.69
CA ALA A 153 -14.33 -3.67 2.63
C ALA A 153 -14.11 -2.18 2.87
N GLY A 154 -12.84 -1.76 3.02
CA GLY A 154 -12.49 -0.35 3.20
C GLY A 154 -12.87 0.50 1.99
N GLN A 155 -12.60 0.04 0.78
CA GLN A 155 -12.99 0.73 -0.46
C GLN A 155 -14.52 0.80 -0.62
N SER A 156 -15.24 -0.28 -0.30
CA SER A 156 -16.71 -0.28 -0.32
C SER A 156 -17.31 0.70 0.69
N ALA A 157 -16.71 0.82 1.87
CA ALA A 157 -17.14 1.78 2.88
C ALA A 157 -16.83 3.23 2.46
N ASP A 158 -15.70 3.47 1.81
CA ASP A 158 -15.32 4.78 1.29
C ASP A 158 -16.37 5.27 0.27
N LEU A 159 -16.69 4.45 -0.74
CA LEU A 159 -17.74 4.76 -1.72
C LEU A 159 -19.13 4.93 -1.09
N LEU A 160 -19.48 4.12 -0.09
CA LEU A 160 -20.79 4.20 0.57
C LEU A 160 -20.98 5.52 1.30
N HIS A 161 -19.89 6.06 1.86
CA HIS A 161 -19.93 7.27 2.69
C HIS A 161 -19.47 8.54 1.95
N GLU A 162 -19.19 8.44 0.64
CA GLU A 162 -19.03 9.63 -0.19
C GLU A 162 -20.29 10.51 -0.11
N ASN A 163 -20.07 11.81 0.10
CA ASN A 163 -21.15 12.80 0.24
C ASN A 163 -22.07 12.65 1.48
N ASP A 164 -21.68 11.86 2.48
CA ASP A 164 -22.41 11.85 3.75
C ASP A 164 -22.36 13.22 4.41
N SER A 165 -23.51 13.66 4.92
CA SER A 165 -23.62 14.95 5.64
C SER A 165 -23.17 14.86 7.12
N ILE A 166 -22.99 13.66 7.64
CA ILE A 166 -22.61 13.42 9.05
C ILE A 166 -21.38 12.52 9.08
N HIS A 167 -20.28 13.11 9.54
CA HIS A 167 -19.00 12.46 9.66
C HIS A 167 -18.76 11.98 11.10
N ASN A 168 -18.31 10.75 11.28
CA ASN A 168 -17.99 10.19 12.59
C ASN A 168 -16.65 9.45 12.60
N GLU A 169 -15.98 9.46 13.74
CA GLU A 169 -14.64 8.88 13.91
C GLU A 169 -14.60 7.37 13.64
N ASN A 170 -15.66 6.63 13.96
CA ASN A 170 -15.68 5.19 13.76
C ASN A 170 -15.66 4.82 12.27
N THR A 171 -16.44 5.52 11.45
CA THR A 171 -16.46 5.34 9.99
C THR A 171 -15.09 5.69 9.39
N LEU A 172 -14.52 6.84 9.76
CA LEU A 172 -13.20 7.25 9.30
C LEU A 172 -12.12 6.21 9.64
N ASN A 173 -12.10 5.78 10.90
CA ASN A 173 -11.14 4.77 11.35
C ASN A 173 -11.31 3.44 10.61
N PHE A 174 -12.56 3.03 10.34
CA PHE A 174 -12.82 1.81 9.56
C PHE A 174 -12.28 1.91 8.14
N ILE A 175 -12.52 3.04 7.44
CA ILE A 175 -12.02 3.29 6.08
C ILE A 175 -10.49 3.27 6.09
N TYR A 176 -9.84 4.02 6.98
CA TYR A 176 -8.39 4.11 7.06
C TYR A 176 -7.72 2.79 7.40
N GLU A 177 -8.27 2.06 8.38
CA GLU A 177 -7.73 0.76 8.76
C GLU A 177 -7.83 -0.24 7.62
N ASN A 178 -8.95 -0.27 6.90
CA ASN A 178 -9.21 -1.31 5.92
C ASN A 178 -8.73 -0.92 4.51
N LYS A 179 -9.13 0.23 3.95
CA LYS A 179 -8.76 0.64 2.58
C LYS A 179 -7.24 0.71 2.41
N THR A 180 -6.54 1.34 3.36
CA THR A 180 -5.10 1.58 3.27
C THR A 180 -4.30 0.76 4.29
N GLY A 181 -4.75 0.74 5.54
CA GLY A 181 -4.00 0.18 6.68
C GLY A 181 -3.73 -1.31 6.55
N LYS A 182 -4.70 -2.12 6.14
CA LYS A 182 -4.53 -3.58 6.00
C LYS A 182 -3.42 -3.93 5.00
N LEU A 183 -3.40 -3.29 3.84
CA LEU A 183 -2.40 -3.57 2.83
C LEU A 183 -1.02 -2.93 3.12
N ILE A 184 -0.91 -2.03 4.10
CA ILE A 184 0.36 -1.60 4.71
C ILE A 184 0.78 -2.54 5.83
N THR A 185 -0.17 -3.10 6.57
CA THR A 185 0.11 -4.08 7.64
C THR A 185 0.63 -5.41 7.08
N ALA A 186 0.10 -5.87 5.95
CA ALA A 186 0.51 -7.13 5.34
C ALA A 186 2.02 -7.27 5.14
N PRO A 187 2.74 -6.34 4.46
CA PRO A 187 4.19 -6.44 4.27
C PRO A 187 5.00 -6.33 5.57
N VAL A 188 4.45 -5.71 6.61
CA VAL A 188 5.09 -5.60 7.92
C VAL A 188 4.99 -6.91 8.71
N VAL A 189 3.86 -7.62 8.60
CA VAL A 189 3.58 -8.82 9.39
C VAL A 189 4.12 -10.10 8.73
N VAL A 190 4.12 -10.19 7.41
CA VAL A 190 4.56 -11.38 6.67
C VAL A 190 5.95 -11.85 7.08
N PRO A 191 7.00 -11.01 7.22
CA PRO A 191 8.31 -11.47 7.68
C PRO A 191 8.27 -12.12 9.07
N SER A 192 7.43 -11.63 9.98
CA SER A 192 7.22 -12.24 11.30
C SER A 192 6.65 -13.65 11.17
N ILE A 193 5.61 -13.84 10.36
CA ILE A 193 5.02 -15.16 10.13
C ILE A 193 6.07 -16.13 9.57
N ILE A 194 6.86 -15.70 8.58
CA ILE A 194 7.91 -16.52 7.94
C ILE A 194 9.02 -16.94 8.93
N CYS A 195 9.27 -16.16 9.99
CA CYS A 195 10.24 -16.53 11.02
C CYS A 195 9.61 -17.11 12.29
N GLY A 196 8.42 -17.70 12.20
CA GLY A 196 7.77 -18.40 13.31
C GLY A 196 7.01 -17.50 14.29
N GLY A 197 6.55 -16.33 13.85
CA GLY A 197 5.69 -15.43 14.62
C GLY A 197 6.43 -14.46 15.56
N ARG A 198 7.74 -14.30 15.40
CA ARG A 198 8.53 -13.37 16.22
C ARG A 198 8.01 -11.93 16.09
N CYS A 199 7.71 -11.28 17.21
CA CYS A 199 7.18 -9.90 17.30
C CYS A 199 5.88 -9.69 16.49
N PHE A 200 5.05 -10.73 16.34
CA PHE A 200 3.83 -10.65 15.53
C PHE A 200 2.87 -9.56 16.01
N SER A 201 2.61 -9.48 17.31
CA SER A 201 1.67 -8.53 17.90
C SER A 201 2.17 -7.09 17.75
N GLU A 202 3.45 -6.87 18.02
CA GLU A 202 4.12 -5.57 17.91
C GLU A 202 4.13 -5.09 16.46
N LEU A 203 4.52 -5.94 15.53
CA LEU A 203 4.57 -5.61 14.10
C LEU A 203 3.16 -5.41 13.52
N LYS A 204 2.15 -6.15 13.99
CA LYS A 204 0.75 -5.92 13.60
C LYS A 204 0.26 -4.56 14.08
N ALA A 205 0.58 -4.18 15.33
CA ALA A 205 0.26 -2.86 15.88
C ALA A 205 1.00 -1.75 15.11
N PHE A 206 2.30 -1.93 14.86
CA PHE A 206 3.10 -1.00 14.06
C PHE A 206 2.54 -0.81 12.65
N GLY A 207 2.21 -1.90 11.93
CA GLY A 207 1.66 -1.83 10.58
C GLY A 207 0.32 -1.09 10.51
N ARG A 208 -0.57 -1.34 11.49
CA ARG A 208 -1.85 -0.63 11.62
C ARG A 208 -1.62 0.88 11.82
N ASP A 209 -0.77 1.24 12.78
CA ASP A 209 -0.51 2.64 13.12
C ASP A 209 0.21 3.36 11.97
N LEU A 210 1.15 2.70 11.29
CA LEU A 210 1.82 3.23 10.09
C LEU A 210 0.83 3.46 8.94
N GLY A 211 -0.14 2.54 8.75
CA GLY A 211 -1.20 2.70 7.75
C GLY A 211 -2.12 3.88 8.05
N TYR A 212 -2.48 4.07 9.31
CA TYR A 212 -3.24 5.23 9.76
C TYR A 212 -2.44 6.54 9.54
N LEU A 213 -1.18 6.57 9.96
CA LEU A 213 -0.28 7.70 9.74
C LEU A 213 -0.17 8.06 8.26
N PHE A 214 -0.08 7.03 7.41
CA PHE A 214 0.01 7.21 5.97
C PHE A 214 -1.20 7.94 5.43
N GLN A 215 -2.42 7.51 5.81
CA GLN A 215 -3.65 8.12 5.32
C GLN A 215 -3.86 9.53 5.87
N VAL A 216 -3.66 9.75 7.17
CA VAL A 216 -3.76 11.10 7.75
C VAL A 216 -2.78 12.08 7.08
N THR A 217 -1.57 11.61 6.75
CA THR A 217 -0.59 12.44 6.04
C THR A 217 -1.01 12.71 4.60
N ASP A 218 -1.66 11.76 3.91
CA ASP A 218 -2.22 11.99 2.57
C ASP A 218 -3.30 13.08 2.60
N ASP A 219 -4.22 13.02 3.57
CA ASP A 219 -5.26 14.03 3.73
C ASP A 219 -4.70 15.43 4.01
N ILE A 220 -3.65 15.52 4.86
CA ILE A 220 -2.96 16.80 5.12
C ILE A 220 -2.34 17.34 3.83
N LEU A 221 -1.71 16.47 3.05
CA LEU A 221 -1.07 16.83 1.78
C LEU A 221 -2.08 17.25 0.70
N ASP A 222 -3.28 16.68 0.70
CA ASP A 222 -4.34 17.12 -0.25
C ASP A 222 -4.76 18.57 0.01
N VAL A 223 -4.65 19.05 1.25
CA VAL A 223 -5.00 20.43 1.64
C VAL A 223 -3.80 21.39 1.53
N GLU A 224 -2.60 20.97 1.98
CA GLU A 224 -1.40 21.84 2.06
C GLU A 224 -0.46 21.71 0.88
N GLY A 225 -0.60 20.67 0.06
CA GLY A 225 0.29 20.40 -1.06
C GLY A 225 0.20 21.45 -2.16
N SER A 226 1.19 21.48 -3.05
CA SER A 226 1.14 22.23 -4.30
C SER A 226 0.90 21.28 -5.48
N PHE A 227 0.30 21.80 -6.56
CA PHE A 227 0.14 21.02 -7.80
C PHE A 227 1.49 20.48 -8.32
N ASP A 228 2.55 21.30 -8.21
CA ASP A 228 3.90 20.95 -8.65
C ASP A 228 4.51 19.79 -7.82
N ASP A 229 4.12 19.66 -6.55
CA ASP A 229 4.61 18.63 -5.65
C ASP A 229 3.82 17.30 -5.79
N LEU A 230 2.50 17.37 -5.94
CA LEU A 230 1.61 16.19 -5.89
C LEU A 230 1.35 15.56 -7.27
N GLY A 231 1.50 16.33 -8.37
CA GLY A 231 1.19 15.86 -9.72
C GLY A 231 -0.30 15.53 -9.94
N LYS A 232 -1.19 15.99 -9.01
CA LYS A 232 -2.64 15.87 -9.08
C LYS A 232 -3.29 17.15 -8.57
N SER A 233 -4.58 17.33 -8.83
CA SER A 233 -5.35 18.48 -8.37
C SER A 233 -5.41 18.52 -6.85
N ILE A 234 -5.22 19.72 -6.25
CA ILE A 234 -5.32 19.95 -4.80
C ILE A 234 -6.79 20.10 -4.41
N GLY A 235 -7.14 19.64 -3.20
CA GLY A 235 -8.50 19.72 -2.68
C GLY A 235 -9.48 18.85 -3.48
N LYS A 236 -8.99 17.75 -4.07
CA LYS A 236 -9.80 16.77 -4.78
C LYS A 236 -10.73 16.09 -3.80
N ASP A 237 -10.23 15.64 -2.66
CA ASP A 237 -11.00 14.95 -1.64
C ASP A 237 -12.17 15.79 -1.11
N ILE A 238 -11.96 17.09 -0.90
CA ILE A 238 -13.03 18.02 -0.48
C ILE A 238 -14.09 18.19 -1.59
N LYS A 239 -13.66 18.29 -2.86
CA LYS A 239 -14.57 18.45 -4.00
C LYS A 239 -15.42 17.20 -4.25
N GLU A 240 -14.86 16.04 -3.97
CA GLU A 240 -15.52 14.73 -4.12
C GLU A 240 -16.31 14.32 -2.88
N GLY A 241 -16.34 15.15 -1.83
CA GLY A 241 -17.06 14.85 -0.59
C GLY A 241 -16.49 13.64 0.15
N LYS A 242 -15.17 13.39 0.00
CA LYS A 242 -14.51 12.26 0.67
C LYS A 242 -14.38 12.48 2.16
N TYR A 243 -14.44 11.37 2.87
CA TYR A 243 -14.35 11.32 4.32
C TYR A 243 -12.89 11.41 4.78
N THR A 244 -12.44 12.58 5.25
CA THR A 244 -11.03 12.84 5.60
C THR A 244 -10.82 13.23 7.05
N SER A 245 -9.58 13.02 7.56
CA SER A 245 -9.19 13.47 8.89
C SER A 245 -9.24 15.00 9.02
N VAL A 246 -8.92 15.72 7.93
CA VAL A 246 -8.92 17.18 7.95
C VAL A 246 -10.35 17.72 8.05
N GLU A 247 -11.31 17.06 7.43
CA GLU A 247 -12.71 17.42 7.55
C GLU A 247 -13.26 17.16 8.97
N LEU A 248 -12.88 16.04 9.57
CA LEU A 248 -13.37 15.66 10.90
C LEU A 248 -12.69 16.42 12.04
N TYR A 249 -11.37 16.66 11.96
CA TYR A 249 -10.57 17.21 13.09
C TYR A 249 -9.96 18.57 12.79
N GLY A 250 -10.14 19.11 11.58
CA GLY A 250 -9.39 20.26 11.10
C GLY A 250 -7.93 19.92 10.80
N LEU A 251 -7.25 20.82 10.11
CA LEU A 251 -5.85 20.64 9.70
C LEU A 251 -4.89 20.47 10.88
N ASP A 252 -5.00 21.34 11.91
CA ASP A 252 -4.14 21.29 13.10
C ASP A 252 -4.41 20.02 13.92
N GLY A 253 -5.69 19.61 14.04
CA GLY A 253 -6.07 18.37 14.72
C GLY A 253 -5.50 17.14 14.01
N SER A 254 -5.52 17.11 12.67
CA SER A 254 -4.93 16.03 11.87
C SER A 254 -3.41 15.98 12.00
N LYS A 255 -2.73 17.13 12.02
CA LYS A 255 -1.28 17.21 12.26
C LYS A 255 -0.90 16.66 13.64
N LEU A 256 -1.63 17.06 14.68
CA LEU A 256 -1.39 16.56 16.04
C LEU A 256 -1.60 15.02 16.12
N ARG A 257 -2.64 14.50 15.48
CA ARG A 257 -2.89 13.05 15.41
C ARG A 257 -1.76 12.33 14.68
N ALA A 258 -1.29 12.87 13.56
CA ALA A 258 -0.15 12.31 12.83
C ALA A 258 1.12 12.27 13.69
N ASP A 259 1.41 13.31 14.48
CA ASP A 259 2.54 13.34 15.39
C ASP A 259 2.44 12.28 16.49
N VAL A 260 1.27 12.18 17.14
CA VAL A 260 1.01 11.18 18.19
C VAL A 260 1.17 9.76 17.65
N VAL A 261 0.63 9.48 16.46
CA VAL A 261 0.73 8.15 15.85
C VAL A 261 2.16 7.84 15.41
N ALA A 262 2.90 8.82 14.88
CA ALA A 262 4.30 8.65 14.53
C ALA A 262 5.16 8.29 15.76
N GLU A 263 4.96 8.96 16.91
CA GLU A 263 5.66 8.62 18.15
C GLU A 263 5.27 7.23 18.67
N ARG A 264 4.00 6.84 18.57
CA ARG A 264 3.56 5.49 18.92
C ARG A 264 4.21 4.42 18.04
N CYS A 265 4.32 4.65 16.73
CA CYS A 265 5.06 3.78 15.82
C CYS A 265 6.52 3.58 16.26
N LYS A 266 7.21 4.66 16.62
CA LYS A 266 8.60 4.61 17.09
C LYS A 266 8.73 3.82 18.40
N THR A 267 7.84 4.10 19.37
CA THR A 267 7.81 3.37 20.65
C THR A 267 7.64 1.86 20.46
N ILE A 268 6.74 1.45 19.54
CA ILE A 268 6.58 0.02 19.22
C ILE A 268 7.89 -0.56 18.66
N LEU A 269 8.54 0.14 17.72
CA LEU A 269 9.80 -0.32 17.13
C LEU A 269 10.93 -0.40 18.16
N GLU A 270 10.99 0.52 19.12
CA GLU A 270 11.98 0.52 20.20
C GLU A 270 11.89 -0.73 21.09
N GLY A 271 10.70 -1.32 21.20
CA GLY A 271 10.46 -2.58 21.91
C GLY A 271 10.88 -3.85 21.14
N ILE A 272 11.32 -3.72 19.88
CA ILE A 272 11.73 -4.86 19.03
C ILE A 272 13.26 -4.93 18.95
N ASP A 273 13.84 -6.07 19.26
CA ASP A 273 15.29 -6.29 19.12
C ASP A 273 15.74 -6.36 17.66
N GLY A 274 16.83 -5.68 17.33
CA GLY A 274 17.44 -5.67 15.99
C GLY A 274 17.76 -4.26 15.47
N ASP A 275 18.22 -4.15 14.21
CA ASP A 275 18.46 -2.85 13.55
C ASP A 275 17.14 -2.23 13.04
N ARG A 276 16.53 -1.41 13.86
CA ARG A 276 15.28 -0.70 13.60
C ARG A 276 15.47 0.72 13.05
N GLU A 277 16.71 1.17 12.91
CA GLU A 277 17.03 2.55 12.52
C GLU A 277 16.32 2.97 11.23
N PHE A 278 16.36 2.12 10.21
CA PHE A 278 15.69 2.41 8.94
C PHE A 278 14.19 2.58 9.11
N LEU A 279 13.52 1.72 9.89
CA LEU A 279 12.07 1.79 10.08
C LEU A 279 11.67 3.02 10.89
N ILE A 280 12.47 3.46 11.86
CA ILE A 280 12.26 4.73 12.57
C ILE A 280 12.40 5.91 11.61
N MET A 281 13.43 5.92 10.77
CA MET A 281 13.59 6.95 9.72
C MET A 281 12.44 6.90 8.71
N PHE A 282 11.91 5.71 8.40
CA PHE A 282 10.77 5.54 7.52
C PHE A 282 9.48 6.14 8.10
N VAL A 283 9.23 6.00 9.41
CA VAL A 283 8.11 6.68 10.10
C VAL A 283 8.23 8.20 9.93
N ASN A 284 9.42 8.75 10.16
CA ASN A 284 9.67 10.18 9.98
C ASN A 284 9.48 10.62 8.52
N TYR A 285 9.90 9.79 7.57
CA TYR A 285 9.69 10.03 6.15
C TYR A 285 8.20 10.10 5.82
N VAL A 286 7.39 9.14 6.29
CA VAL A 286 5.93 9.13 6.05
C VAL A 286 5.29 10.38 6.66
N ARG A 287 5.65 10.75 7.91
CA ARG A 287 5.10 11.92 8.61
C ARG A 287 5.43 13.25 7.93
N ASN A 288 6.64 13.37 7.39
CA ASN A 288 7.19 14.65 6.87
C ASN A 288 7.24 14.72 5.33
N ARG A 289 6.66 13.73 4.62
CA ARG A 289 6.64 13.75 3.15
C ARG A 289 5.91 14.97 2.62
N LYS A 290 6.33 15.42 1.45
CA LYS A 290 5.73 16.56 0.73
C LYS A 290 4.98 16.11 -0.53
N LYS A 291 5.08 14.84 -0.84
CA LYS A 291 4.45 14.21 -2.03
C LYS A 291 4.32 12.69 -1.86
#